data_ad7170ec9ba25118afc59669ae074dd2
#
_entry.id   ad7170ec9ba25118afc59669ae074dd2
#
_cell.length_a   1.000
_cell.length_b   1.000
_cell.length_c   1.000
_cell.angle_alpha   90.00
_cell.angle_beta   90.00
_cell.angle_gamma   90.00
#
_symmetry.space_group_name_H-M   'P 1'
#
loop_
_entity.id
_entity.type
_entity.pdbx_description
1 polymer ?
#
loop_
_entity_poly.entity_id
_entity_poly.type
_entity_poly.pdbx_seq_one_letter_code
_entity_poly.pdbx_strand_id
1 'polypeptide(L)'
;REVLPPDFSFDWGGSSYQEKKSSGASGFALGLAVLMVFLILAAQYEKWALPFCVLLALPFGTFGALLAIWGKNLLGPLFHAAPLTNDVYFQIGLVTLLGLAAKNAILIVEYAVLKHDEGLSASASAIEAARLRFRPILMTSLAFILGVLPLAISTGAGAGARHSVGTGV
;
A
#
# COMPACT_ATOMS: atom_id res chain seq x y z
N ARG A 1 21.59 -26.23 -3.39
CA ARG A 1 22.19 -27.38 -2.65
C ARG A 1 22.58 -28.54 -3.54
N GLU A 2 21.94 -28.73 -4.69
CA GLU A 2 22.22 -29.84 -5.62
C GLU A 2 23.53 -29.67 -6.42
N VAL A 3 24.12 -28.49 -6.45
CA VAL A 3 25.31 -28.17 -7.25
C VAL A 3 26.60 -28.12 -6.43
N LEU A 4 26.50 -28.11 -5.11
CA LEU A 4 27.66 -28.01 -4.21
C LEU A 4 28.03 -29.36 -3.59
N PRO A 5 29.34 -29.72 -3.54
CA PRO A 5 29.82 -30.90 -2.83
C PRO A 5 29.35 -30.88 -1.35
N PRO A 6 29.22 -32.05 -0.69
CA PRO A 6 28.67 -32.16 0.66
C PRO A 6 29.47 -31.40 1.73
N ASP A 7 30.71 -31.08 1.46
CA ASP A 7 31.62 -30.35 2.38
C ASP A 7 31.47 -28.83 2.31
N PHE A 8 30.64 -28.32 1.39
CA PHE A 8 30.42 -26.88 1.23
C PHE A 8 29.01 -26.50 1.71
N SER A 9 28.95 -25.49 2.57
CA SER A 9 27.71 -24.82 2.93
C SER A 9 27.73 -23.39 2.40
N PHE A 10 26.57 -22.87 1.98
CA PHE A 10 26.43 -21.47 1.63
C PHE A 10 25.54 -20.77 2.68
N ASP A 11 25.86 -19.54 2.96
CA ASP A 11 25.03 -18.67 3.79
C ASP A 11 24.80 -17.35 3.07
N TRP A 12 23.68 -16.71 3.44
CA TRP A 12 23.29 -15.43 2.85
C TRP A 12 23.97 -14.29 3.59
N GLY A 13 24.60 -13.36 2.86
CA GLY A 13 25.26 -12.18 3.43
C GLY A 13 24.54 -10.87 3.07
N GLY A 14 24.78 -9.81 3.84
CA GLY A 14 24.31 -8.47 3.55
C GLY A 14 22.79 -8.33 3.51
N SER A 15 22.28 -7.64 2.49
CA SER A 15 20.86 -7.36 2.30
C SER A 15 20.01 -8.62 2.08
N SER A 16 20.55 -9.63 1.39
CA SER A 16 19.85 -10.90 1.15
C SER A 16 19.58 -11.69 2.43
N TYR A 17 20.49 -11.63 3.40
CA TYR A 17 20.29 -12.22 4.73
C TYR A 17 19.16 -11.50 5.48
N GLN A 18 19.16 -10.17 5.45
CA GLN A 18 18.12 -9.32 6.05
C GLN A 18 16.76 -9.61 5.45
N GLU A 19 16.67 -9.69 4.13
CA GLU A 19 15.44 -9.97 3.40
C GLU A 19 14.88 -11.35 3.75
N LYS A 20 15.72 -12.39 3.78
CA LYS A 20 15.32 -13.73 4.16
C LYS A 20 14.86 -13.82 5.63
N LYS A 21 15.54 -13.10 6.52
CA LYS A 21 15.20 -13.04 7.95
C LYS A 21 13.87 -12.29 8.19
N SER A 22 13.62 -11.23 7.45
CA SER A 22 12.43 -10.39 7.59
C SER A 22 11.20 -10.94 6.85
N SER A 23 11.37 -11.81 5.86
CA SER A 23 10.27 -12.31 5.04
C SER A 23 9.17 -13.02 5.82
N GLY A 24 9.51 -13.68 6.95
CA GLY A 24 8.52 -14.30 7.85
C GLY A 24 7.91 -13.34 8.88
N ALA A 25 8.68 -12.35 9.31
CA ALA A 25 8.26 -11.40 10.35
C ALA A 25 7.40 -10.24 9.79
N SER A 26 7.58 -9.87 8.52
CA SER A 26 6.87 -8.75 7.90
C SER A 26 5.37 -8.99 7.79
N GLY A 27 4.92 -10.20 7.50
CA GLY A 27 3.49 -10.54 7.47
C GLY A 27 2.82 -10.42 8.84
N PHE A 28 3.49 -10.89 9.88
CA PHE A 28 3.01 -10.75 11.26
C PHE A 28 2.97 -9.29 11.71
N ALA A 29 4.01 -8.53 11.42
CA ALA A 29 4.08 -7.11 11.74
C ALA A 29 2.98 -6.30 11.02
N LEU A 30 2.73 -6.60 9.74
CA LEU A 30 1.64 -5.99 8.97
C LEU A 30 0.28 -6.33 9.56
N GLY A 31 0.03 -7.59 9.93
CA GLY A 31 -1.20 -8.03 10.58
C GLY A 31 -1.44 -7.33 11.92
N LEU A 32 -0.40 -7.21 12.74
CA LEU A 32 -0.45 -6.49 14.01
C LEU A 32 -0.72 -4.99 13.79
N ALA A 33 -0.10 -4.37 12.80
CA ALA A 33 -0.32 -2.97 12.45
C ALA A 33 -1.77 -2.72 12.04
N VAL A 34 -2.34 -3.56 11.19
CA VAL A 34 -3.76 -3.47 10.78
C VAL A 34 -4.69 -3.64 11.98
N LEU A 35 -4.40 -4.59 12.87
CA LEU A 35 -5.16 -4.79 14.10
C LEU A 35 -5.11 -3.56 15.01
N MET A 36 -3.92 -2.96 15.21
CA MET A 36 -3.76 -1.75 16.01
C MET A 36 -4.51 -0.56 15.41
N VAL A 37 -4.42 -0.36 14.10
CA VAL A 37 -5.18 0.68 13.40
C VAL A 37 -6.68 0.46 13.59
N PHE A 38 -7.17 -0.77 13.46
CA PHE A 38 -8.56 -1.11 13.69
C PHE A 38 -9.02 -0.75 15.11
N LEU A 39 -8.23 -1.13 16.13
CA LEU A 39 -8.56 -0.84 17.53
C LEU A 39 -8.56 0.66 17.83
N ILE A 40 -7.59 1.40 17.29
CA ILE A 40 -7.52 2.87 17.43
C ILE A 40 -8.74 3.53 16.81
N LEU A 41 -9.12 3.11 15.59
CA LEU A 41 -10.31 3.63 14.91
C LEU A 41 -11.60 3.26 15.66
N ALA A 42 -11.70 2.04 16.19
CA ALA A 42 -12.85 1.61 16.98
C ALA A 42 -13.00 2.45 18.27
N ALA A 43 -11.88 2.75 18.93
CA ALA A 43 -11.86 3.62 20.10
C ALA A 43 -12.20 5.09 19.76
N GLN A 44 -11.71 5.57 18.61
CA GLN A 44 -11.95 6.93 18.14
C GLN A 44 -13.43 7.20 17.80
N TYR A 45 -14.07 6.23 17.14
CA TYR A 45 -15.44 6.42 16.63
C TYR A 45 -16.52 5.81 17.55
N GLU A 46 -16.14 5.14 18.62
CA GLU A 46 -17.06 4.44 19.55
C GLU A 46 -18.08 3.52 18.84
N LYS A 47 -17.80 3.12 17.60
CA LYS A 47 -18.63 2.25 16.76
C LYS A 47 -17.75 1.26 16.01
N TRP A 48 -18.10 -0.02 16.03
CA TRP A 48 -17.36 -1.08 15.34
C TRP A 48 -17.55 -1.08 13.81
N ALA A 49 -18.67 -0.55 13.35
CA ALA A 49 -19.01 -0.57 11.91
C ALA A 49 -18.09 0.33 11.08
N LEU A 50 -17.70 1.49 11.58
CA LEU A 50 -16.89 2.48 10.84
C LEU A 50 -15.48 1.97 10.54
N PRO A 51 -14.72 1.39 11.48
CA PRO A 51 -13.43 0.78 11.20
C PRO A 51 -13.50 -0.32 10.13
N PHE A 52 -14.56 -1.14 10.12
CA PHE A 52 -14.74 -2.14 9.07
C PHE A 52 -14.88 -1.53 7.68
N CYS A 53 -15.62 -0.44 7.53
CA CYS A 53 -15.73 0.28 6.26
C CYS A 53 -14.37 0.77 5.77
N VAL A 54 -13.51 1.27 6.66
CA VAL A 54 -12.15 1.70 6.34
C VAL A 54 -11.29 0.51 5.91
N LEU A 55 -11.35 -0.60 6.67
CA LEU A 55 -10.59 -1.82 6.33
C LEU A 55 -10.97 -2.39 4.97
N LEU A 56 -12.25 -2.34 4.60
CA LEU A 56 -12.72 -2.79 3.29
C LEU A 56 -12.16 -1.97 2.11
N ALA A 57 -11.67 -0.76 2.37
CA ALA A 57 -11.00 0.05 1.34
C ALA A 57 -9.53 -0.38 1.10
N LEU A 58 -8.85 -1.01 2.08
CA LEU A 58 -7.45 -1.38 1.98
C LEU A 58 -7.15 -2.40 0.85
N PRO A 59 -7.97 -3.44 0.62
CA PRO A 59 -7.74 -4.38 -0.49
C PRO A 59 -7.67 -3.72 -1.86
N PHE A 60 -8.38 -2.62 -2.09
CA PHE A 60 -8.31 -1.91 -3.37
C PHE A 60 -6.94 -1.25 -3.58
N GLY A 61 -6.32 -0.72 -2.52
CA GLY A 61 -4.97 -0.17 -2.57
C GLY A 61 -3.93 -1.26 -2.86
N THR A 62 -4.01 -2.40 -2.16
CA THR A 62 -3.09 -3.53 -2.40
C THR A 62 -3.25 -4.09 -3.80
N PHE A 63 -4.47 -4.22 -4.29
CA PHE A 63 -4.76 -4.66 -5.64
C PHE A 63 -4.16 -3.71 -6.69
N GLY A 64 -4.28 -2.39 -6.48
CA GLY A 64 -3.69 -1.38 -7.35
C GLY A 64 -2.16 -1.48 -7.41
N ALA A 65 -1.49 -1.62 -6.27
CA ALA A 65 -0.03 -1.79 -6.19
C ALA A 65 0.45 -3.06 -6.90
N LEU A 66 -0.23 -4.19 -6.68
CA LEU A 66 0.10 -5.45 -7.35
C LEU A 66 -0.14 -5.37 -8.86
N LEU A 67 -1.20 -4.69 -9.28
CA LEU A 67 -1.50 -4.43 -10.69
C LEU A 67 -0.43 -3.57 -11.35
N ALA A 68 0.10 -2.56 -10.64
CA ALA A 68 1.19 -1.71 -11.12
C ALA A 68 2.48 -2.51 -11.34
N ILE A 69 2.86 -3.39 -10.39
CA ILE A 69 4.02 -4.30 -10.57
C ILE A 69 3.79 -5.24 -11.74
N TRP A 70 2.63 -5.88 -11.80
CA TRP A 70 2.32 -6.79 -12.89
C TRP A 70 2.37 -6.09 -14.25
N GLY A 71 1.76 -4.91 -14.36
CA GLY A 71 1.79 -4.09 -15.56
C GLY A 71 3.21 -3.65 -15.95
N LYS A 72 4.02 -3.23 -14.98
CA LYS A 72 5.42 -2.86 -15.20
C LYS A 72 6.26 -4.06 -15.63
N ASN A 73 6.05 -5.22 -15.06
CA ASN A 73 6.75 -6.44 -15.46
C ASN A 73 6.30 -6.93 -16.85
N LEU A 74 5.04 -6.74 -17.22
CA LEU A 74 4.52 -7.06 -18.55
C LEU A 74 5.10 -6.12 -19.62
N LEU A 75 5.22 -4.84 -19.33
CA LEU A 75 5.77 -3.81 -20.22
C LEU A 75 7.30 -3.70 -20.13
N GLY A 76 7.91 -4.24 -19.07
CA GLY A 76 9.35 -4.16 -18.77
C GLY A 76 10.25 -4.61 -19.93
N PRO A 77 9.97 -5.72 -20.61
CA PRO A 77 10.75 -6.16 -21.77
C PRO A 77 10.79 -5.12 -22.90
N LEU A 78 9.73 -4.32 -23.05
CA LEU A 78 9.64 -3.27 -24.06
C LEU A 78 10.54 -2.06 -23.73
N PHE A 79 10.77 -1.81 -22.43
CA PHE A 79 11.57 -0.67 -21.96
C PHE A 79 12.92 -1.08 -21.35
N HIS A 80 13.37 -2.33 -21.53
CA HIS A 80 14.60 -2.88 -20.95
C HIS A 80 14.69 -2.69 -19.42
N ALA A 81 13.54 -2.65 -18.74
CA ALA A 81 13.47 -2.49 -17.29
C ALA A 81 13.62 -3.85 -16.60
N ALA A 82 14.43 -3.90 -15.54
CA ALA A 82 14.55 -5.08 -14.70
C ALA A 82 13.20 -5.44 -14.07
N PRO A 83 12.86 -6.74 -13.96
CA PRO A 83 11.63 -7.17 -13.33
C PRO A 83 11.62 -6.76 -11.84
N LEU A 84 10.50 -6.22 -11.41
CA LEU A 84 10.26 -5.90 -10.01
C LEU A 84 9.72 -7.14 -9.30
N THR A 85 10.30 -7.43 -8.16
CA THR A 85 9.86 -8.51 -7.26
C THR A 85 9.22 -7.93 -6.00
N ASN A 86 8.53 -8.77 -5.23
CA ASN A 86 8.01 -8.38 -3.92
C ASN A 86 9.17 -8.35 -2.92
N ASP A 87 9.91 -7.28 -2.92
CA ASP A 87 11.02 -7.01 -2.01
C ASP A 87 10.57 -6.16 -0.80
N VAL A 88 11.48 -5.99 0.17
CA VAL A 88 11.22 -5.18 1.37
C VAL A 88 10.87 -3.73 1.00
N TYR A 89 11.49 -3.20 -0.04
CA TYR A 89 11.24 -1.83 -0.50
C TYR A 89 9.84 -1.65 -1.08
N PHE A 90 9.36 -2.65 -1.83
CA PHE A 90 7.97 -2.67 -2.27
C PHE A 90 6.99 -2.74 -1.10
N GLN A 91 7.28 -3.55 -0.07
CA GLN A 91 6.44 -3.65 1.13
C GLN A 91 6.37 -2.31 1.88
N ILE A 92 7.46 -1.54 1.95
CA ILE A 92 7.45 -0.18 2.51
C ILE A 92 6.55 0.74 1.68
N GLY A 93 6.64 0.69 0.35
CA GLY A 93 5.75 1.41 -0.55
C GLY A 93 4.28 1.04 -0.33
N LEU A 94 3.99 -0.24 -0.22
CA LEU A 94 2.66 -0.77 0.03
C LEU A 94 2.07 -0.25 1.36
N VAL A 95 2.84 -0.27 2.44
CA VAL A 95 2.41 0.25 3.75
C VAL A 95 2.09 1.75 3.66
N THR A 96 2.91 2.51 2.94
CA THR A 96 2.68 3.94 2.71
C THR A 96 1.40 4.18 1.92
N LEU A 97 1.16 3.40 0.85
CA LEU A 97 -0.07 3.45 0.06
C LEU A 97 -1.30 3.12 0.91
N LEU A 98 -1.21 2.07 1.74
CA LEU A 98 -2.30 1.69 2.64
C LEU A 98 -2.65 2.80 3.62
N GLY A 99 -1.65 3.50 4.18
CA GLY A 99 -1.88 4.65 5.05
C GLY A 99 -2.60 5.81 4.33
N LEU A 100 -2.21 6.08 3.08
CA LEU A 100 -2.87 7.10 2.27
C LEU A 100 -4.30 6.70 1.89
N ALA A 101 -4.53 5.45 1.53
CA ALA A 101 -5.86 4.91 1.22
C ALA A 101 -6.78 4.94 2.45
N ALA A 102 -6.27 4.52 3.61
CA ALA A 102 -7.01 4.56 4.87
C ALA A 102 -7.43 6.00 5.23
N LYS A 103 -6.53 6.97 5.11
CA LYS A 103 -6.84 8.38 5.35
C LYS A 103 -8.00 8.86 4.45
N ASN A 104 -7.96 8.53 3.17
CA ASN A 104 -9.00 8.93 2.23
C ASN A 104 -10.34 8.24 2.55
N ALA A 105 -10.31 6.95 2.91
CA ALA A 105 -11.49 6.20 3.31
C ALA A 105 -12.12 6.76 4.60
N ILE A 106 -11.32 7.08 5.61
CA ILE A 106 -11.78 7.68 6.87
C ILE A 106 -12.54 8.97 6.59
N LEU A 107 -11.98 9.87 5.78
CA LEU A 107 -12.59 11.16 5.46
C LEU A 107 -13.94 11.02 4.73
N ILE A 108 -14.07 10.01 3.85
CA ILE A 108 -15.34 9.75 3.14
C ILE A 108 -16.38 9.20 4.11
N VAL A 109 -15.99 8.22 4.93
CA VAL A 109 -16.89 7.54 5.88
C VAL A 109 -17.40 8.53 6.94
N GLU A 110 -16.52 9.36 7.51
CA GLU A 110 -16.86 10.38 8.49
C GLU A 110 -17.89 11.38 7.93
N TYR A 111 -17.66 11.83 6.69
CA TYR A 111 -18.59 12.74 6.04
C TYR A 111 -19.93 12.09 5.69
N ALA A 112 -19.92 10.81 5.34
CA ALA A 112 -21.14 10.04 5.09
C ALA A 112 -21.97 9.88 6.36
N VAL A 113 -21.33 9.66 7.51
CA VAL A 113 -22.01 9.60 8.82
C VAL A 113 -22.68 10.95 9.14
N LEU A 114 -21.97 12.05 8.96
CA LEU A 114 -22.54 13.40 9.18
C LEU A 114 -23.77 13.62 8.32
N LYS A 115 -23.73 13.23 7.04
CA LYS A 115 -24.87 13.36 6.11
C LYS A 115 -26.02 12.43 6.46
N HIS A 116 -25.73 11.27 7.02
CA HIS A 116 -26.76 10.35 7.49
C HIS A 116 -27.48 10.91 8.73
N ASP A 117 -26.75 11.52 9.66
CA ASP A 117 -27.30 12.16 10.87
C ASP A 117 -28.16 13.39 10.51
N GLU A 118 -27.93 14.04 9.36
CA GLU A 118 -28.78 15.09 8.79
C GLU A 118 -30.11 14.55 8.20
N GLY A 119 -30.34 13.22 8.22
CA GLY A 119 -31.57 12.58 7.80
C GLY A 119 -31.57 12.01 6.37
N LEU A 120 -30.42 11.97 5.68
CA LEU A 120 -30.33 11.29 4.38
C LEU A 120 -30.29 9.76 4.57
N SER A 121 -30.78 9.03 3.55
CA SER A 121 -30.62 7.59 3.52
C SER A 121 -29.14 7.20 3.41
N ALA A 122 -28.75 6.00 3.90
CA ALA A 122 -27.38 5.54 3.90
C ALA A 122 -26.71 5.59 2.51
N SER A 123 -27.43 5.19 1.46
CA SER A 123 -26.94 5.25 0.08
C SER A 123 -26.74 6.67 -0.43
N ALA A 124 -27.69 7.57 -0.15
CA ALA A 124 -27.58 8.97 -0.55
C ALA A 124 -26.46 9.68 0.19
N SER A 125 -26.29 9.42 1.49
CA SER A 125 -25.19 9.96 2.30
C SER A 125 -23.82 9.52 1.77
N ALA A 126 -23.67 8.26 1.40
CA ALA A 126 -22.40 7.75 0.86
C ALA A 126 -22.08 8.39 -0.50
N ILE A 127 -23.05 8.53 -1.39
CA ILE A 127 -22.86 9.16 -2.71
C ILE A 127 -22.49 10.64 -2.54
N GLU A 128 -23.20 11.35 -1.69
CA GLU A 128 -22.95 12.79 -1.45
C GLU A 128 -21.57 13.01 -0.80
N ALA A 129 -21.19 12.18 0.18
CA ALA A 129 -19.88 12.22 0.80
C ALA A 129 -18.74 11.96 -0.24
N ALA A 130 -18.91 10.95 -1.08
CA ALA A 130 -17.94 10.66 -2.14
C ALA A 130 -17.83 11.83 -3.13
N ARG A 131 -18.95 12.44 -3.53
CA ARG A 131 -18.99 13.58 -4.46
C ARG A 131 -18.27 14.80 -3.91
N LEU A 132 -18.51 15.15 -2.64
CA LEU A 132 -17.91 16.30 -2.00
C LEU A 132 -16.41 16.10 -1.71
N ARG A 133 -16.01 14.87 -1.41
CA ARG A 133 -14.60 14.54 -1.12
C ARG A 133 -13.78 14.16 -2.36
N PHE A 134 -14.42 13.97 -3.51
CA PHE A 134 -13.75 13.56 -4.74
C PHE A 134 -12.64 14.52 -5.17
N ARG A 135 -12.93 15.81 -5.18
CA ARG A 135 -11.96 16.83 -5.59
C ARG A 135 -10.72 16.90 -4.69
N PRO A 136 -10.83 16.99 -3.34
CA PRO A 136 -9.67 16.94 -2.45
C PRO A 136 -8.85 15.66 -2.58
N ILE A 137 -9.51 14.51 -2.73
CA ILE A 137 -8.83 13.21 -2.89
C ILE A 137 -8.05 13.18 -4.21
N LEU A 138 -8.64 13.63 -5.31
CA LEU A 138 -7.93 13.72 -6.60
C LEU A 138 -6.72 14.64 -6.51
N MET A 139 -6.84 15.80 -5.86
CA MET A 139 -5.72 16.72 -5.70
C MET A 139 -4.57 16.08 -4.92
N THR A 140 -4.87 15.43 -3.79
CA THR A 140 -3.84 14.77 -2.97
C THR A 140 -3.22 13.58 -3.68
N SER A 141 -4.01 12.77 -4.37
CA SER A 141 -3.51 11.61 -5.11
C SER A 141 -2.62 12.03 -6.28
N LEU A 142 -3.01 13.04 -7.06
CA LEU A 142 -2.18 13.56 -8.16
C LEU A 142 -0.89 14.19 -7.63
N ALA A 143 -0.95 14.97 -6.56
CA ALA A 143 0.24 15.55 -5.94
C ALA A 143 1.20 14.45 -5.46
N PHE A 144 0.66 13.37 -4.88
CA PHE A 144 1.44 12.24 -4.41
C PHE A 144 2.07 11.45 -5.56
N ILE A 145 1.31 11.14 -6.61
CA ILE A 145 1.81 10.47 -7.82
C ILE A 145 2.96 11.28 -8.44
N LEU A 146 2.77 12.58 -8.64
CA LEU A 146 3.80 13.45 -9.20
C LEU A 146 5.03 13.55 -8.29
N GLY A 147 4.84 13.53 -6.96
CA GLY A 147 5.93 13.55 -5.98
C GLY A 147 6.75 12.26 -5.97
N VAL A 148 6.13 11.12 -6.23
CA VAL A 148 6.80 9.80 -6.21
C VAL A 148 7.32 9.40 -7.60
N LEU A 149 6.82 10.02 -8.68
CA LEU A 149 7.25 9.75 -10.06
C LEU A 149 8.79 9.79 -10.24
N PRO A 150 9.53 10.76 -9.68
CA PRO A 150 10.99 10.77 -9.77
C PRO A 150 11.67 9.53 -9.19
N LEU A 151 11.08 8.91 -8.14
CA LEU A 151 11.58 7.65 -7.59
C LEU A 151 11.37 6.50 -8.56
N ALA A 152 10.20 6.44 -9.18
CA ALA A 152 9.83 5.38 -10.12
C ALA A 152 10.67 5.36 -11.41
N ILE A 153 11.25 6.50 -11.80
CA ILE A 153 12.09 6.65 -13.01
C ILE A 153 13.57 6.93 -12.71
N SER A 154 13.98 6.87 -11.44
CA SER A 154 15.34 7.19 -11.01
C SER A 154 16.38 6.27 -11.65
N THR A 155 17.58 6.79 -11.93
CA THR A 155 18.71 6.03 -12.48
C THR A 155 19.92 6.09 -11.54
N GLY A 156 20.90 5.21 -11.76
CA GLY A 156 22.13 5.18 -10.97
C GLY A 156 22.10 4.20 -9.80
N ALA A 157 23.06 4.35 -8.88
CA ALA A 157 23.21 3.47 -7.72
C ALA A 157 21.94 3.46 -6.84
N GLY A 158 21.45 2.27 -6.49
CA GLY A 158 20.22 2.09 -5.69
C GLY A 158 18.92 2.37 -6.44
N ALA A 159 18.94 2.48 -7.77
CA ALA A 159 17.74 2.70 -8.58
C ALA A 159 16.70 1.60 -8.38
N GLY A 160 17.11 0.34 -8.23
CA GLY A 160 16.21 -0.79 -8.01
C GLY A 160 15.30 -0.60 -6.77
N ALA A 161 15.89 -0.25 -5.63
CA ALA A 161 15.15 0.01 -4.40
C ALA A 161 14.15 1.18 -4.56
N ARG A 162 14.59 2.26 -5.21
CA ARG A 162 13.73 3.43 -5.48
C ARG A 162 12.59 3.10 -6.43
N HIS A 163 12.86 2.28 -7.46
CA HIS A 163 11.82 1.80 -8.38
C HIS A 163 10.79 0.93 -7.67
N SER A 164 11.23 0.05 -6.76
CA SER A 164 10.32 -0.81 -5.98
C SER A 164 9.40 0.03 -5.09
N VAL A 165 9.95 0.98 -4.33
CA VAL A 165 9.15 1.91 -3.51
C VAL A 165 8.22 2.75 -4.39
N GLY A 166 8.78 3.42 -5.41
CA GLY A 166 8.02 4.34 -6.26
C GLY A 166 6.93 3.68 -7.11
N THR A 167 7.05 2.37 -7.38
CA THR A 167 6.01 1.62 -8.11
C THR A 167 4.99 1.01 -7.16
N GLY A 168 5.39 0.72 -5.90
CA GLY A 168 4.49 0.16 -4.88
C GLY A 168 3.52 1.19 -4.29
N VAL A 169 3.86 2.46 -4.39
CA VAL A 169 3.07 3.60 -3.93
C VAL A 169 2.23 4.19 -5.06
#